data_9bf7d4dd9348c02e7196f5315e8682e3
#
_entry.id   9bf7d4dd9348c02e7196f5315e8682e3
#
_cell.length_a   1.000
_cell.length_b   1.000
_cell.length_c   1.000
_cell.angle_alpha   90.00
_cell.angle_beta   90.00
_cell.angle_gamma   90.00
#
_symmetry.space_group_name_H-M   'P 1'
#
loop_
_entity.id
_entity.type
_entity.pdbx_description
1 polymer ?
#
loop_
_entity_poly.entity_id
_entity_poly.type
_entity_poly.pdbx_seq_one_letter_code
_entity_poly.pdbx_strand_id
1 'polypeptide(L)'
;MKILRYGISDDVHGDIPRGQRSWYLAQERLAIETGQPWETVLKRSWPSSGWADDVERDIERERPDLIALFCAAFWVSYPSSPLKLHRSRFPGSAQIARFGFWAASKPLLADRGLFHLGRRIVTGESTAAFFVEPETAIARTEKVIRTVLRHEDIALAVRGPFPLNIAGSAAFRALCEARRAALDSGLAELCRTLHVEYAGFAASDTHPPDELLGDRVHVNAKGHAKRAEHEFDVMSRAWKAHTRGSGD
;
A
#
# COMPACT_ATOMS: atom_id res chain seq x y z
N MET A 1 12.32 -11.12 17.10
CA MET A 1 10.90 -10.78 16.91
C MET A 1 10.58 -10.67 15.42
N LYS A 2 9.34 -10.86 15.00
CA LYS A 2 8.97 -10.93 13.59
C LYS A 2 7.86 -9.93 13.23
N ILE A 3 8.08 -9.15 12.18
CA ILE A 3 7.08 -8.28 11.55
C ILE A 3 6.52 -8.99 10.33
N LEU A 4 5.22 -9.22 10.28
CA LEU A 4 4.52 -9.62 9.06
C LEU A 4 4.00 -8.35 8.37
N ARG A 5 4.64 -7.95 7.28
CA ARG A 5 4.32 -6.71 6.58
C ARG A 5 3.50 -6.99 5.33
N TYR A 6 2.28 -6.49 5.31
CA TYR A 6 1.45 -6.40 4.11
C TYR A 6 1.73 -5.08 3.42
N GLY A 7 2.62 -5.14 2.43
CA GLY A 7 3.14 -3.99 1.73
C GLY A 7 2.64 -3.85 0.29
N ILE A 8 3.22 -2.92 -0.42
CA ILE A 8 2.87 -2.54 -1.79
C ILE A 8 4.04 -2.75 -2.74
N SER A 9 3.86 -2.40 -4.02
CA SER A 9 4.90 -2.54 -5.04
C SER A 9 6.21 -1.82 -4.70
N ASP A 10 6.16 -0.68 -4.00
CA ASP A 10 7.35 0.06 -3.56
C ASP A 10 8.31 -0.77 -2.71
N ASP A 11 7.79 -1.76 -1.96
CA ASP A 11 8.63 -2.60 -1.09
C ASP A 11 9.62 -3.46 -1.87
N VAL A 12 9.35 -3.72 -3.15
CA VAL A 12 10.13 -4.61 -4.01
C VAL A 12 10.51 -3.99 -5.38
N HIS A 13 9.88 -2.87 -5.78
CA HIS A 13 10.11 -2.26 -7.08
C HIS A 13 11.41 -1.43 -7.12
N GLY A 14 12.04 -1.38 -8.31
CA GLY A 14 13.27 -0.63 -8.56
C GLY A 14 14.53 -1.26 -7.97
N ASP A 15 15.68 -0.80 -8.44
CA ASP A 15 17.02 -1.25 -8.00
C ASP A 15 17.47 -0.53 -6.72
N ILE A 16 16.58 -0.48 -5.71
CA ILE A 16 16.87 0.14 -4.43
C ILE A 16 17.42 -0.92 -3.48
N PRO A 17 18.64 -0.73 -2.94
CA PRO A 17 19.21 -1.66 -1.98
C PRO A 17 18.28 -1.88 -0.77
N ARG A 18 18.26 -3.12 -0.25
CA ARG A 18 17.42 -3.49 0.91
C ARG A 18 17.55 -2.50 2.06
N GLY A 19 18.78 -2.12 2.42
CA GLY A 19 19.07 -1.19 3.52
C GLY A 19 18.57 0.24 3.33
N GLN A 20 18.07 0.61 2.13
CA GLN A 20 17.49 1.92 1.83
C GLN A 20 15.97 1.87 1.65
N ARG A 21 15.34 0.70 1.83
CA ARG A 21 13.88 0.57 1.73
C ARG A 21 13.20 0.96 3.03
N SER A 22 12.06 1.60 2.94
CA SER A 22 11.32 2.11 4.11
C SER A 22 11.06 1.05 5.16
N TRP A 23 10.64 -0.15 4.73
CA TRP A 23 10.35 -1.24 5.65
C TRP A 23 11.59 -1.72 6.42
N TYR A 24 12.76 -1.74 5.77
CA TYR A 24 14.00 -2.13 6.42
C TYR A 24 14.46 -1.05 7.41
N LEU A 25 14.44 0.22 6.97
CA LEU A 25 14.80 1.36 7.84
C LEU A 25 13.88 1.46 9.07
N ALA A 26 12.58 1.24 8.89
CA ALA A 26 11.62 1.24 9.99
C ALA A 26 11.85 0.06 10.95
N GLN A 27 12.15 -1.14 10.42
CA GLN A 27 12.54 -2.31 11.20
C GLN A 27 13.79 -2.04 12.06
N GLU A 28 14.86 -1.48 11.49
CA GLU A 28 16.09 -1.17 12.22
C GLU A 28 15.84 -0.16 13.35
N ARG A 29 15.02 0.86 13.10
CA ARG A 29 14.65 1.83 14.15
C ARG A 29 13.85 1.16 15.27
N LEU A 30 12.92 0.26 14.93
CA LEU A 30 12.15 -0.49 15.93
C LEU A 30 13.06 -1.42 16.75
N ALA A 31 14.07 -2.03 16.11
CA ALA A 31 15.06 -2.84 16.78
C ALA A 31 15.88 -2.04 17.80
N ILE A 32 16.28 -0.82 17.44
CA ILE A 32 17.01 0.09 18.34
C ILE A 32 16.11 0.51 19.50
N GLU A 33 14.85 0.90 19.23
CA GLU A 33 13.92 1.37 20.27
C GLU A 33 13.57 0.26 21.29
N THR A 34 13.35 -0.95 20.79
CA THR A 34 12.93 -2.08 21.65
C THR A 34 14.09 -2.86 22.28
N GLY A 35 15.32 -2.63 21.79
CA GLY A 35 16.50 -3.42 22.18
C GLY A 35 16.43 -4.89 21.73
N GLN A 36 15.55 -5.22 20.79
CA GLN A 36 15.32 -6.58 20.29
C GLN A 36 15.58 -6.67 18.78
N PRO A 37 16.16 -7.78 18.27
CA PRO A 37 16.29 -7.98 16.83
C PRO A 37 14.92 -8.23 16.20
N TRP A 38 14.64 -7.56 15.08
CA TRP A 38 13.42 -7.72 14.29
C TRP A 38 13.73 -8.26 12.91
N GLU A 39 12.88 -9.13 12.41
CA GLU A 39 12.89 -9.66 11.05
C GLU A 39 11.56 -9.32 10.36
N THR A 40 11.61 -8.83 9.12
CA THR A 40 10.40 -8.53 8.35
C THR A 40 10.16 -9.56 7.26
N VAL A 41 8.98 -10.18 7.28
CA VAL A 41 8.43 -11.02 6.22
C VAL A 41 7.47 -10.18 5.38
N LEU A 42 7.78 -10.04 4.09
CA LEU A 42 6.99 -9.23 3.16
C LEU A 42 5.87 -10.05 2.52
N LYS A 43 4.67 -9.54 2.56
CA LYS A 43 3.48 -10.04 1.85
C LYS A 43 2.86 -8.93 1.02
N ARG A 44 2.07 -9.31 0.01
CA ARG A 44 1.37 -8.33 -0.80
C ARG A 44 0.06 -7.92 -0.15
N SER A 45 -0.13 -6.62 0.01
CA SER A 45 -1.41 -6.02 0.42
C SER A 45 -2.32 -5.86 -0.79
N TRP A 46 -3.44 -6.59 -0.83
CA TRP A 46 -4.42 -6.48 -1.90
C TRP A 46 -5.84 -6.77 -1.40
N PRO A 47 -6.79 -5.83 -1.53
CA PRO A 47 -8.12 -5.97 -0.99
C PRO A 47 -9.00 -6.92 -1.83
N SER A 48 -8.62 -8.20 -1.89
CA SER A 48 -9.43 -9.28 -2.49
C SER A 48 -10.51 -9.76 -1.52
N SER A 49 -11.47 -10.55 -2.01
CA SER A 49 -12.49 -11.15 -1.14
C SER A 49 -11.93 -12.19 -0.16
N GLY A 50 -10.83 -12.86 -0.52
CA GLY A 50 -10.16 -13.87 0.32
C GLY A 50 -8.97 -13.33 1.13
N TRP A 51 -8.77 -12.01 1.17
CA TRP A 51 -7.58 -11.45 1.82
C TRP A 51 -7.50 -11.75 3.33
N ALA A 52 -8.63 -11.75 4.02
CA ALA A 52 -8.67 -12.09 5.45
C ALA A 52 -8.24 -13.55 5.71
N ASP A 53 -8.67 -14.49 4.83
CA ASP A 53 -8.28 -15.89 4.93
C ASP A 53 -6.80 -16.09 4.61
N ASP A 54 -6.25 -15.29 3.67
CA ASP A 54 -4.81 -15.30 3.37
C ASP A 54 -4.01 -14.81 4.58
N VAL A 55 -4.48 -13.75 5.26
CA VAL A 55 -3.85 -13.20 6.46
C VAL A 55 -3.88 -14.22 7.60
N GLU A 56 -5.00 -14.90 7.84
CA GLU A 56 -5.09 -15.94 8.86
C GLU A 56 -4.05 -17.05 8.64
N ARG A 57 -3.98 -17.58 7.40
CA ARG A 57 -2.96 -18.60 7.04
C ARG A 57 -1.52 -18.11 7.21
N ASP A 58 -1.29 -16.83 6.90
CA ASP A 58 0.03 -16.23 7.07
C ASP A 58 0.39 -16.07 8.55
N ILE A 59 -0.56 -15.72 9.42
CA ILE A 59 -0.39 -15.65 10.87
C ILE A 59 0.01 -17.03 11.42
N GLU A 60 -0.75 -18.06 11.08
CA GLU A 60 -0.48 -19.44 11.53
C GLU A 60 0.92 -19.91 11.12
N ARG A 61 1.34 -19.58 9.90
CA ARG A 61 2.63 -20.01 9.37
C ARG A 61 3.80 -19.22 9.92
N GLU A 62 3.68 -17.89 9.94
CA GLU A 62 4.79 -16.99 10.24
C GLU A 62 4.92 -16.69 11.74
N ARG A 63 3.82 -16.77 12.50
CA ARG A 63 3.74 -16.45 13.93
C ARG A 63 4.39 -15.09 14.23
N PRO A 64 3.85 -13.99 13.68
CA PRO A 64 4.42 -12.67 13.86
C PRO A 64 4.15 -12.11 15.26
N ASP A 65 5.05 -11.27 15.76
CA ASP A 65 4.83 -10.47 16.95
C ASP A 65 4.11 -9.15 16.62
N LEU A 66 4.28 -8.67 15.38
CA LEU A 66 3.65 -7.45 14.88
C LEU A 66 3.19 -7.62 13.43
N ILE A 67 1.98 -7.16 13.14
CA ILE A 67 1.48 -7.03 11.76
C ILE A 67 1.46 -5.56 11.37
N ALA A 68 2.15 -5.23 10.26
CA ALA A 68 2.14 -3.92 9.63
C ALA A 68 1.28 -3.99 8.35
N LEU A 69 0.05 -3.47 8.43
CA LEU A 69 -0.93 -3.49 7.35
C LEU A 69 -0.92 -2.14 6.63
N PHE A 70 -0.36 -2.10 5.40
CA PHE A 70 -0.26 -0.87 4.64
C PHE A 70 -1.24 -0.85 3.47
N CYS A 71 -2.19 0.09 3.56
CA CYS A 71 -3.23 0.30 2.58
C CYS A 71 -2.73 1.22 1.46
N ALA A 72 -3.02 0.86 0.22
CA ALA A 72 -2.49 1.57 -0.94
C ALA A 72 -3.54 2.46 -1.61
N ALA A 73 -3.19 3.73 -1.86
CA ALA A 73 -3.98 4.61 -2.72
C ALA A 73 -4.22 4.01 -4.11
N PHE A 74 -3.29 3.20 -4.59
CA PHE A 74 -3.36 2.50 -5.87
C PHE A 74 -4.65 1.69 -6.05
N TRP A 75 -5.22 1.14 -4.98
CA TRP A 75 -6.45 0.34 -5.06
C TRP A 75 -7.65 1.12 -5.56
N VAL A 76 -7.77 2.36 -5.12
CA VAL A 76 -9.00 3.16 -5.28
C VAL A 76 -8.82 4.42 -6.13
N SER A 77 -7.59 4.93 -6.26
CA SER A 77 -7.35 6.24 -6.87
C SER A 77 -6.43 6.19 -8.09
N TYR A 78 -5.79 5.05 -8.38
CA TYR A 78 -4.91 4.93 -9.53
C TYR A 78 -5.63 4.32 -10.74
N PRO A 79 -5.74 5.04 -11.87
CA PRO A 79 -6.42 4.54 -13.05
C PRO A 79 -5.63 3.40 -13.70
N SER A 80 -6.28 2.26 -13.92
CA SER A 80 -5.67 1.09 -14.54
C SER A 80 -6.13 0.90 -15.97
N SER A 81 -5.23 1.17 -16.94
CA SER A 81 -5.49 0.90 -18.36
C SER A 81 -5.73 -0.58 -18.65
N PRO A 82 -4.93 -1.53 -18.11
CA PRO A 82 -5.20 -2.94 -18.29
C PRO A 82 -6.56 -3.38 -17.75
N LEU A 83 -6.99 -2.81 -16.60
CA LEU A 83 -8.30 -3.11 -16.03
C LEU A 83 -9.44 -2.61 -16.92
N LYS A 84 -9.28 -1.40 -17.50
CA LYS A 84 -10.23 -0.84 -18.47
C LYS A 84 -10.37 -1.75 -19.70
N LEU A 85 -9.25 -2.21 -20.26
CA LEU A 85 -9.23 -3.15 -21.37
C LEU A 85 -9.87 -4.48 -21.00
N HIS A 86 -9.57 -5.02 -19.80
CA HIS A 86 -10.16 -6.27 -19.33
C HIS A 86 -11.69 -6.18 -19.16
N ARG A 87 -12.21 -5.04 -18.74
CA ARG A 87 -13.65 -4.77 -18.58
C ARG A 87 -14.32 -4.40 -19.92
N SER A 88 -13.56 -4.08 -20.96
CA SER A 88 -14.12 -3.78 -22.28
C SER A 88 -14.65 -5.06 -22.94
N ARG A 89 -15.77 -4.96 -23.66
CA ARG A 89 -16.35 -6.09 -24.39
C ARG A 89 -15.70 -6.32 -25.76
N PHE A 90 -14.54 -5.71 -26.01
CA PHE A 90 -13.85 -5.83 -27.29
C PHE A 90 -13.16 -7.21 -27.41
N PRO A 91 -13.33 -7.95 -28.52
CA PRO A 91 -12.66 -9.23 -28.72
C PRO A 91 -11.13 -9.10 -28.56
N GLY A 92 -10.52 -9.97 -27.76
CA GLY A 92 -9.08 -9.92 -27.47
C GLY A 92 -8.66 -8.94 -26.36
N SER A 93 -9.58 -8.16 -25.79
CA SER A 93 -9.25 -7.18 -24.74
C SER A 93 -8.60 -7.82 -23.51
N ALA A 94 -9.00 -9.03 -23.14
CA ALA A 94 -8.41 -9.77 -22.02
C ALA A 94 -6.93 -10.13 -22.27
N GLN A 95 -6.59 -10.54 -23.50
CA GLN A 95 -5.21 -10.87 -23.89
C GLN A 95 -4.33 -9.61 -23.88
N ILE A 96 -4.85 -8.50 -24.43
CA ILE A 96 -4.18 -7.20 -24.43
C ILE A 96 -3.97 -6.70 -22.98
N ALA A 97 -4.96 -6.88 -22.11
CA ALA A 97 -4.85 -6.53 -20.70
C ALA A 97 -3.76 -7.36 -20.00
N ARG A 98 -3.73 -8.69 -20.23
CA ARG A 98 -2.69 -9.58 -19.68
C ARG A 98 -1.30 -9.18 -20.18
N PHE A 99 -1.15 -8.86 -21.46
CA PHE A 99 0.10 -8.34 -22.02
C PHE A 99 0.48 -7.00 -21.38
N GLY A 100 -0.47 -6.08 -21.19
CA GLY A 100 -0.26 -4.80 -20.52
C GLY A 100 0.21 -4.94 -19.07
N PHE A 101 -0.36 -5.88 -18.31
CA PHE A 101 0.11 -6.21 -16.96
C PHE A 101 1.52 -6.81 -16.96
N TRP A 102 1.78 -7.71 -17.90
CA TRP A 102 3.11 -8.29 -18.06
C TRP A 102 4.16 -7.25 -18.45
N ALA A 103 3.87 -6.38 -19.43
CA ALA A 103 4.77 -5.31 -19.88
C ALA A 103 5.04 -4.29 -18.75
N ALA A 104 4.00 -3.93 -17.97
CA ALA A 104 4.14 -3.03 -16.82
C ALA A 104 5.00 -3.64 -15.70
N SER A 105 5.12 -4.97 -15.63
CA SER A 105 5.99 -5.64 -14.66
C SER A 105 7.47 -5.69 -15.05
N LYS A 106 7.82 -5.24 -16.29
CA LYS A 106 9.19 -5.25 -16.81
C LYS A 106 9.78 -3.83 -16.78
N PRO A 107 10.79 -3.53 -15.93
CA PRO A 107 11.35 -2.19 -15.78
C PRO A 107 11.81 -1.57 -17.09
N LEU A 108 12.53 -2.35 -17.93
CA LEU A 108 13.04 -1.91 -19.24
C LEU A 108 11.97 -1.51 -20.25
N LEU A 109 10.73 -1.98 -20.10
CA LEU A 109 9.61 -1.64 -20.97
C LEU A 109 8.77 -0.51 -20.36
N ALA A 110 8.63 -0.48 -19.05
CA ALA A 110 7.86 0.54 -18.32
C ALA A 110 8.49 1.94 -18.46
N ASP A 111 9.83 2.03 -18.52
CA ASP A 111 10.57 3.30 -18.62
C ASP A 111 10.64 3.88 -20.06
N ARG A 112 10.17 3.17 -21.07
CA ARG A 112 10.20 3.68 -22.46
C ARG A 112 9.10 4.71 -22.71
N GLY A 113 9.46 5.86 -23.29
CA GLY A 113 8.54 6.96 -23.61
C GLY A 113 7.33 6.54 -24.45
N LEU A 114 7.47 5.54 -25.33
CA LEU A 114 6.37 4.94 -26.10
C LEU A 114 5.34 4.23 -25.21
N PHE A 115 5.76 3.59 -24.13
CA PHE A 115 4.85 2.96 -23.16
C PHE A 115 4.06 4.01 -22.38
N HIS A 116 4.71 5.12 -22.01
CA HIS A 116 4.05 6.27 -21.38
C HIS A 116 3.06 6.95 -22.33
N LEU A 117 3.40 7.08 -23.62
CA LEU A 117 2.49 7.64 -24.62
C LEU A 117 1.27 6.72 -24.85
N GLY A 118 1.49 5.42 -25.02
CA GLY A 118 0.40 4.44 -25.16
C GLY A 118 -0.51 4.40 -23.92
N ARG A 119 0.07 4.47 -22.72
CA ARG A 119 -0.66 4.58 -21.46
C ARG A 119 -1.52 5.84 -21.40
N ARG A 120 -1.00 7.00 -21.86
CA ARG A 120 -1.70 8.28 -21.88
C ARG A 120 -2.90 8.28 -22.84
N ILE A 121 -2.79 7.60 -23.99
CA ILE A 121 -3.85 7.47 -24.99
C ILE A 121 -4.98 6.55 -24.48
N VAL A 122 -4.63 5.46 -23.81
CA VAL A 122 -5.60 4.46 -23.34
C VAL A 122 -6.30 4.89 -22.04
N THR A 123 -5.69 5.75 -21.21
CA THR A 123 -6.28 6.31 -19.99
C THR A 123 -7.04 7.60 -20.21
N GLY A 124 -7.95 7.65 -21.18
CA GLY A 124 -8.87 8.80 -21.29
C GLY A 124 -9.56 9.02 -19.94
N GLU A 125 -9.50 10.25 -19.40
CA GLU A 125 -10.00 10.63 -18.06
C GLU A 125 -11.48 10.29 -17.86
N SER A 126 -12.29 10.40 -18.92
CA SER A 126 -13.73 10.13 -18.92
C SER A 126 -14.14 8.68 -18.68
N THR A 127 -13.20 7.74 -18.70
CA THR A 127 -13.47 6.31 -18.58
C THR A 127 -12.45 5.61 -17.67
N ALA A 128 -11.90 6.31 -16.70
CA ALA A 128 -10.96 5.75 -15.75
C ALA A 128 -11.60 4.55 -15.00
N ALA A 129 -10.92 3.41 -15.02
CA ALA A 129 -11.29 2.23 -14.25
C ALA A 129 -10.38 2.13 -13.03
N PHE A 130 -10.95 2.14 -11.85
CA PHE A 130 -10.25 1.88 -10.59
C PHE A 130 -10.39 0.42 -10.20
N PHE A 131 -9.46 -0.11 -9.41
CA PHE A 131 -9.46 -1.52 -9.04
C PHE A 131 -10.63 -1.86 -8.11
N VAL A 132 -10.87 -1.04 -7.10
CA VAL A 132 -11.94 -1.21 -6.11
C VAL A 132 -12.57 0.14 -5.77
N GLU A 133 -13.80 0.13 -5.31
CA GLU A 133 -14.42 1.29 -4.70
C GLU A 133 -13.90 1.46 -3.26
N PRO A 134 -13.76 2.72 -2.76
CA PRO A 134 -13.25 2.98 -1.41
C PRO A 134 -13.98 2.19 -0.32
N GLU A 135 -15.30 2.14 -0.37
CA GLU A 135 -16.14 1.44 0.60
C GLU A 135 -15.87 -0.07 0.60
N THR A 136 -15.66 -0.64 -0.59
CA THR A 136 -15.30 -2.05 -0.73
C THR A 136 -13.90 -2.33 -0.16
N ALA A 137 -12.94 -1.44 -0.39
CA ALA A 137 -11.59 -1.57 0.17
C ALA A 137 -11.62 -1.48 1.70
N ILE A 138 -12.39 -0.53 2.27
CA ILE A 138 -12.58 -0.38 3.71
C ILE A 138 -13.19 -1.65 4.30
N ALA A 139 -14.30 -2.14 3.75
CA ALA A 139 -14.97 -3.34 4.25
C ALA A 139 -14.08 -4.60 4.22
N ARG A 140 -13.23 -4.73 3.21
CA ARG A 140 -12.25 -5.83 3.12
C ARG A 140 -11.11 -5.68 4.10
N THR A 141 -10.62 -4.45 4.30
CA THR A 141 -9.59 -4.15 5.30
C THR A 141 -10.14 -4.36 6.72
N GLU A 142 -11.40 -4.01 6.99
CA GLU A 142 -12.06 -4.30 8.26
C GLU A 142 -12.04 -5.80 8.59
N LYS A 143 -12.37 -6.66 7.62
CA LYS A 143 -12.28 -8.11 7.82
C LYS A 143 -10.87 -8.55 8.21
N VAL A 144 -9.84 -8.01 7.56
CA VAL A 144 -8.44 -8.30 7.89
C VAL A 144 -8.11 -7.82 9.30
N ILE A 145 -8.45 -6.59 9.65
CA ILE A 145 -8.20 -6.04 11.00
C ILE A 145 -8.87 -6.91 12.05
N ARG A 146 -10.15 -7.25 11.87
CA ARG A 146 -10.88 -8.13 12.80
C ARG A 146 -10.29 -9.53 12.88
N THR A 147 -9.73 -10.04 11.77
CA THR A 147 -9.00 -11.32 11.78
C THR A 147 -7.77 -11.22 12.68
N VAL A 148 -6.94 -10.18 12.52
CA VAL A 148 -5.75 -9.99 13.35
C VAL A 148 -6.11 -9.78 14.83
N LEU A 149 -7.14 -9.00 15.15
CA LEU A 149 -7.58 -8.72 16.52
C LEU A 149 -8.08 -9.95 17.30
N ARG A 150 -8.30 -11.10 16.66
CA ARG A 150 -8.56 -12.37 17.35
C ARG A 150 -7.30 -12.99 17.95
N HIS A 151 -6.13 -12.52 17.56
CA HIS A 151 -4.83 -12.94 18.05
C HIS A 151 -4.29 -11.90 19.02
N GLU A 152 -4.61 -12.08 20.31
CA GLU A 152 -4.29 -11.10 21.37
C GLU A 152 -2.79 -10.93 21.61
N ASP A 153 -1.97 -11.85 21.10
CA ASP A 153 -0.51 -11.85 21.18
C ASP A 153 0.17 -11.08 20.04
N ILE A 154 -0.59 -10.48 19.13
CA ILE A 154 -0.06 -9.79 17.94
C ILE A 154 -0.37 -8.29 17.98
N ALA A 155 0.66 -7.45 17.93
CA ALA A 155 0.49 -6.03 17.73
C ALA A 155 0.04 -5.71 16.30
N LEU A 156 -0.87 -4.74 16.10
CA LEU A 156 -1.36 -4.33 14.78
C LEU A 156 -1.15 -2.85 14.53
N ALA A 157 -0.39 -2.53 13.48
CA ALA A 157 -0.18 -1.19 12.95
C ALA A 157 -0.82 -1.05 11.57
N VAL A 158 -1.66 -0.04 11.38
CA VAL A 158 -2.30 0.25 10.09
C VAL A 158 -1.81 1.58 9.55
N ARG A 159 -1.32 1.58 8.31
CA ARG A 159 -0.94 2.79 7.58
C ARG A 159 -1.92 3.02 6.43
N GLY A 160 -2.42 4.25 6.34
CA GLY A 160 -3.32 4.72 5.30
C GLY A 160 -2.68 4.86 3.92
N PRO A 161 -3.51 5.24 2.92
CA PRO A 161 -3.10 5.37 1.54
C PRO A 161 -2.28 6.65 1.32
N PHE A 162 -1.00 6.49 0.96
CA PHE A 162 -0.12 7.61 0.62
C PHE A 162 -0.60 8.32 -0.66
N PRO A 163 -0.60 9.68 -0.71
CA PRO A 163 -0.98 10.42 -1.91
C PRO A 163 -0.10 10.10 -3.11
N LEU A 164 -0.72 9.94 -4.28
CA LEU A 164 -0.03 9.62 -5.53
C LEU A 164 0.06 10.83 -6.45
N ASN A 165 1.19 10.99 -7.14
CA ASN A 165 1.32 11.95 -8.23
C ASN A 165 0.62 11.43 -9.50
N ILE A 166 -0.64 11.84 -9.69
CA ILE A 166 -1.46 11.38 -10.82
C ILE A 166 -1.43 12.43 -11.93
N ALA A 167 -1.06 11.99 -13.13
CA ALA A 167 -1.14 12.84 -14.33
C ALA A 167 -2.59 12.97 -14.79
N GLY A 168 -2.96 14.15 -15.35
CA GLY A 168 -4.28 14.39 -15.90
C GLY A 168 -4.77 15.82 -15.67
N SER A 169 -6.04 16.09 -16.00
CA SER A 169 -6.67 17.38 -15.74
C SER A 169 -6.81 17.65 -14.24
N ALA A 170 -7.05 18.91 -13.88
CA ALA A 170 -7.31 19.28 -12.48
C ALA A 170 -8.51 18.52 -11.91
N ALA A 171 -9.58 18.39 -12.70
CA ALA A 171 -10.79 17.67 -12.31
C ALA A 171 -10.50 16.17 -12.05
N PHE A 172 -9.70 15.55 -12.92
CA PHE A 172 -9.33 14.14 -12.77
C PHE A 172 -8.43 13.90 -11.55
N ARG A 173 -7.45 14.76 -11.31
CA ARG A 173 -6.62 14.69 -10.09
C ARG A 173 -7.46 14.85 -8.83
N ALA A 174 -8.42 15.80 -8.84
CA ALA A 174 -9.34 16.00 -7.74
C ALA A 174 -10.22 14.76 -7.48
N LEU A 175 -10.71 14.10 -8.52
CA LEU A 175 -11.44 12.83 -8.39
C LEU A 175 -10.58 11.74 -7.74
N CYS A 176 -9.36 11.56 -8.21
CA CYS A 176 -8.44 10.56 -7.67
C CYS A 176 -8.11 10.85 -6.20
N GLU A 177 -7.87 12.12 -5.86
CA GLU A 177 -7.61 12.52 -4.47
C GLU A 177 -8.85 12.37 -3.59
N ALA A 178 -10.05 12.71 -4.05
CA ALA A 178 -11.28 12.48 -3.31
C ALA A 178 -11.48 10.99 -2.96
N ARG A 179 -11.18 10.09 -3.89
CA ARG A 179 -11.24 8.64 -3.67
C ARG A 179 -10.20 8.16 -2.66
N ARG A 180 -8.95 8.68 -2.74
CA ARG A 180 -7.90 8.40 -1.75
C ARG A 180 -8.32 8.87 -0.36
N ALA A 181 -8.80 10.11 -0.27
CA ALA A 181 -9.25 10.72 0.98
C ALA A 181 -10.43 9.95 1.60
N ALA A 182 -11.38 9.47 0.78
CA ALA A 182 -12.47 8.63 1.24
C ALA A 182 -11.96 7.32 1.87
N LEU A 183 -10.98 6.66 1.23
CA LEU A 183 -10.34 5.47 1.80
C LEU A 183 -9.62 5.81 3.10
N ASP A 184 -8.82 6.88 3.13
CA ASP A 184 -8.02 7.30 4.29
C ASP A 184 -8.93 7.60 5.50
N SER A 185 -9.96 8.43 5.29
CA SER A 185 -10.92 8.81 6.33
C SER A 185 -11.70 7.60 6.86
N GLY A 186 -12.13 6.69 5.96
CA GLY A 186 -12.86 5.49 6.36
C GLY A 186 -11.99 4.52 7.15
N LEU A 187 -10.71 4.37 6.79
CA LEU A 187 -9.76 3.56 7.56
C LEU A 187 -9.42 4.19 8.91
N ALA A 188 -9.25 5.52 8.97
CA ALA A 188 -9.00 6.22 10.22
C ALA A 188 -10.16 6.03 11.22
N GLU A 189 -11.41 6.19 10.74
CA GLU A 189 -12.60 5.97 11.57
C GLU A 189 -12.75 4.51 12.01
N LEU A 190 -12.50 3.57 11.11
CA LEU A 190 -12.49 2.15 11.42
C LEU A 190 -11.47 1.81 12.52
N CYS A 191 -10.23 2.25 12.35
CA CYS A 191 -9.16 2.00 13.32
C CYS A 191 -9.46 2.67 14.67
N ARG A 192 -10.00 3.88 14.67
CA ARG A 192 -10.45 4.57 15.88
C ARG A 192 -11.52 3.76 16.63
N THR A 193 -12.50 3.23 15.91
CA THR A 193 -13.60 2.41 16.47
C THR A 193 -13.10 1.08 17.03
N LEU A 194 -12.08 0.49 16.41
CA LEU A 194 -11.50 -0.79 16.81
C LEU A 194 -10.29 -0.64 17.74
N HIS A 195 -9.96 0.58 18.16
CA HIS A 195 -8.79 0.89 19.00
C HIS A 195 -7.46 0.39 18.42
N VAL A 196 -7.28 0.51 17.10
CA VAL A 196 -6.08 0.13 16.36
C VAL A 196 -5.26 1.37 16.01
N GLU A 197 -3.94 1.29 16.17
CA GLU A 197 -3.03 2.37 15.80
C GLU A 197 -3.04 2.61 14.29
N TYR A 198 -3.26 3.86 13.91
CA TYR A 198 -3.37 4.31 12.53
C TYR A 198 -2.46 5.50 12.22
N ALA A 199 -1.86 5.50 11.04
CA ALA A 199 -1.18 6.66 10.47
C ALA A 199 -1.77 6.97 9.08
N GLY A 200 -2.51 8.09 8.98
CA GLY A 200 -3.01 8.65 7.73
C GLY A 200 -2.03 9.61 7.07
N PHE A 201 -2.41 10.12 5.90
CA PHE A 201 -1.63 11.10 5.14
C PHE A 201 -2.49 12.27 4.66
N ALA A 202 -2.01 13.49 4.87
CA ALA A 202 -2.61 14.66 4.26
C ALA A 202 -2.37 14.69 2.74
N ALA A 203 -3.20 15.40 1.99
CA ALA A 203 -3.01 15.59 0.55
C ALA A 203 -1.67 16.27 0.20
N SER A 204 -1.11 17.05 1.13
CA SER A 204 0.20 17.70 1.01
C SER A 204 1.40 16.74 1.14
N ASP A 205 1.20 15.53 1.64
CA ASP A 205 2.29 14.58 1.90
C ASP A 205 2.81 13.87 0.64
N THR A 206 2.48 14.40 -0.54
CA THR A 206 3.01 13.90 -1.81
C THR A 206 4.53 13.96 -1.87
N HIS A 207 5.14 12.99 -2.56
CA HIS A 207 6.56 13.03 -2.84
C HIS A 207 6.88 14.04 -3.94
N PRO A 208 7.84 14.96 -3.74
CA PRO A 208 8.36 15.78 -4.82
C PRO A 208 9.09 14.91 -5.86
N PRO A 209 9.32 15.43 -7.08
CA PRO A 209 9.94 14.65 -8.17
C PRO A 209 11.30 14.03 -7.84
N ASP A 210 12.09 14.67 -6.98
CA ASP A 210 13.41 14.19 -6.54
C ASP A 210 13.38 13.07 -5.49
N GLU A 211 12.18 12.72 -5.00
CA GLU A 211 11.92 11.57 -4.13
C GLU A 211 11.33 10.37 -4.90
N LEU A 212 11.12 10.51 -6.23
CA LEU A 212 10.50 9.50 -7.07
C LEU A 212 11.50 8.85 -8.04
N LEU A 213 11.18 7.64 -8.48
CA LEU A 213 11.82 6.99 -9.61
C LEU A 213 11.39 7.63 -10.93
N GLY A 214 12.01 7.25 -12.05
CA GLY A 214 11.72 7.76 -13.37
C GLY A 214 10.27 7.57 -13.83
N ASP A 215 9.56 6.58 -13.31
CA ASP A 215 8.15 6.34 -13.57
C ASP A 215 7.20 7.32 -12.85
N ARG A 216 7.72 8.15 -11.95
CA ARG A 216 7.00 9.15 -11.14
C ARG A 216 5.87 8.60 -10.28
N VAL A 217 5.89 7.30 -10.00
CA VAL A 217 4.91 6.59 -9.16
C VAL A 217 5.59 5.99 -7.94
N HIS A 218 6.69 5.27 -8.17
CA HIS A 218 7.44 4.62 -7.11
C HIS A 218 8.49 5.56 -6.53
N VAL A 219 8.75 5.40 -5.24
CA VAL A 219 9.74 6.24 -4.54
C VAL A 219 11.16 5.71 -4.73
N ASN A 220 12.12 6.62 -4.76
CA ASN A 220 13.54 6.32 -4.71
C ASN A 220 14.02 6.20 -3.23
N ALA A 221 15.33 6.03 -3.02
CA ALA A 221 15.91 5.89 -1.68
C ALA A 221 15.56 7.05 -0.74
N LYS A 222 15.51 8.31 -1.24
CA LYS A 222 15.14 9.49 -0.47
C LYS A 222 13.66 9.43 -0.04
N GLY A 223 12.76 9.06 -0.96
CA GLY A 223 11.35 8.87 -0.65
C GLY A 223 11.11 7.70 0.31
N HIS A 224 11.89 6.62 0.20
CA HIS A 224 11.85 5.53 1.17
C HIS A 224 12.28 5.99 2.58
N ALA A 225 13.32 6.80 2.71
CA ALA A 225 13.75 7.32 4.00
C ALA A 225 12.65 8.14 4.69
N LYS A 226 11.95 9.02 3.94
CA LYS A 226 10.80 9.78 4.44
C LYS A 226 9.65 8.87 4.88
N ARG A 227 9.31 7.85 4.08
CA ARG A 227 8.26 6.89 4.46
C ARG A 227 8.62 6.07 5.69
N ALA A 228 9.88 5.75 5.87
CA ALA A 228 10.35 4.97 7.01
C ALA A 228 10.03 5.64 8.36
N GLU A 229 9.98 6.96 8.41
CA GLU A 229 9.62 7.71 9.62
C GLU A 229 8.17 7.47 10.01
N HIS A 230 7.25 7.60 9.07
CA HIS A 230 5.82 7.33 9.30
C HIS A 230 5.54 5.85 9.64
N GLU A 231 6.25 4.95 8.96
CA GLU A 231 6.09 3.50 9.17
C GLU A 231 6.60 3.09 10.56
N PHE A 232 7.78 3.60 10.95
CA PHE A 232 8.33 3.39 12.28
C PHE A 232 7.39 3.93 13.36
N ASP A 233 6.91 5.17 13.21
CA ASP A 233 6.08 5.82 14.20
C ASP A 233 4.80 5.00 14.50
N VAL A 234 4.06 4.55 13.49
CA VAL A 234 2.85 3.75 13.70
C VAL A 234 3.15 2.37 14.27
N MET A 235 4.23 1.71 13.83
CA MET A 235 4.63 0.42 14.38
C MET A 235 5.10 0.53 15.84
N SER A 236 5.85 1.57 16.18
CA SER A 236 6.29 1.85 17.54
C SER A 236 5.10 2.09 18.48
N ARG A 237 4.12 2.91 18.07
CA ARG A 237 2.90 3.11 18.86
C ARG A 237 2.12 1.82 19.07
N ALA A 238 1.91 1.05 18.00
CA ALA A 238 1.20 -0.22 18.07
C ALA A 238 1.90 -1.21 19.03
N TRP A 239 3.21 -1.33 18.91
CA TRP A 239 3.99 -2.18 19.80
C TRP A 239 3.90 -1.74 21.26
N LYS A 240 4.05 -0.44 21.53
CA LYS A 240 3.93 0.11 22.89
C LYS A 240 2.53 -0.07 23.49
N ALA A 241 1.49 0.10 22.70
CA ALA A 241 0.11 -0.12 23.14
C ALA A 241 -0.11 -1.59 23.52
N HIS A 242 0.35 -2.50 22.64
CA HIS A 242 0.25 -3.93 22.84
C HIS A 242 0.98 -4.41 24.11
N THR A 243 2.24 -4.00 24.31
CA THR A 243 3.06 -4.44 25.45
C THR A 243 2.59 -3.88 26.79
N ARG A 244 1.93 -2.71 26.81
CA ARG A 244 1.31 -2.16 28.04
C ARG A 244 0.06 -2.94 28.43
N GLY A 245 -0.77 -3.35 27.47
CA GLY A 245 -1.98 -4.12 27.74
C GLY A 245 -1.71 -5.57 28.18
N SER A 246 -0.53 -6.11 27.88
CA SER A 246 -0.13 -7.48 28.27
C SER A 246 0.54 -7.56 29.65
N GLY A 247 0.72 -6.44 30.36
CA GLY A 247 1.43 -6.34 31.65
C GLY A 247 0.52 -6.21 32.87
N ASP A 248 -0.79 -6.18 32.69
CA ASP A 248 -1.82 -6.18 33.74
C ASP A 248 -2.51 -7.54 33.79
#